data_d2999b6c366a3eee0a8dbe85a281ad82
#
_entry.id   d2999b6c366a3eee0a8dbe85a281ad82
#
_cell.length_a   1.000
_cell.length_b   1.000
_cell.length_c   1.000
_cell.angle_alpha   90.00
_cell.angle_beta   90.00
_cell.angle_gamma   90.00
#
_symmetry.space_group_name_H-M   'P 1'
#
loop_
_entity.id
_entity.type
_entity.pdbx_description
1 polymer ?
#
loop_
_entity_poly.entity_id
_entity_poly.type
_entity_poly.pdbx_seq_one_letter_code
_entity_poly.pdbx_strand_id
1 'polypeptide(L)'
;FDRAERGIELGYDADGRERGIALKNAVDDDAIFDVTAAISAVAAAGPVTVVGFCWGGSLAWRAATCLTGLAGAVSYYGGELPSKAGLISHCPVLAHFGERDKGIPMDGVNAFIKAQADADPAVEAHIYDADHGFNCDARGQYDAAAADLAWQRTLAFLERVRGTFS
;
A
#
# COMPACT_ATOMS: atom_id res chain seq x y z
N PHE A 1 6.32 8.38 11.19
CA PHE A 1 5.93 9.32 12.26
C PHE A 1 7.07 10.22 12.77
N ASP A 2 8.30 9.95 12.38
CA ASP A 2 9.50 10.64 12.89
C ASP A 2 9.53 12.16 12.64
N ARG A 3 8.75 12.64 11.65
CA ARG A 3 8.54 14.10 11.46
C ARG A 3 7.79 14.74 12.62
N ALA A 4 6.82 14.04 13.21
CA ALA A 4 6.04 14.53 14.33
C ALA A 4 6.68 14.15 15.68
N GLU A 5 7.09 12.89 15.82
CA GLU A 5 7.69 12.37 17.05
C GLU A 5 8.69 11.25 16.72
N ARG A 6 9.98 11.52 16.96
CA ARG A 6 11.06 10.64 16.58
C ARG A 6 11.10 9.37 17.43
N GLY A 7 11.19 8.22 16.75
CA GLY A 7 11.38 6.92 17.41
C GLY A 7 10.17 6.45 18.20
N ILE A 8 8.96 6.99 17.91
CA ILE A 8 7.74 6.57 18.60
C ILE A 8 7.38 5.13 18.27
N GLU A 9 7.05 4.36 19.30
CA GLU A 9 6.45 3.04 19.21
C GLU A 9 5.03 3.08 19.81
N LEU A 10 4.06 2.54 19.10
CA LEU A 10 2.66 2.53 19.51
C LEU A 10 2.15 1.09 19.66
N GLY A 11 1.34 0.86 20.70
CA GLY A 11 0.61 -0.39 20.85
C GLY A 11 -0.54 -0.55 19.85
N TYR A 12 -1.12 -1.76 19.83
CA TYR A 12 -2.32 -2.07 19.02
C TYR A 12 -3.64 -1.90 19.78
N ASP A 13 -3.60 -1.30 20.98
CA ASP A 13 -4.77 -0.94 21.76
C ASP A 13 -5.48 0.31 21.20
N ALA A 14 -6.59 0.70 21.86
CA ALA A 14 -7.39 1.83 21.41
C ALA A 14 -6.60 3.17 21.46
N ASP A 15 -5.83 3.37 22.51
CA ASP A 15 -5.04 4.59 22.73
C ASP A 15 -3.90 4.70 21.72
N GLY A 16 -3.18 3.60 21.47
CA GLY A 16 -2.13 3.53 20.46
C GLY A 16 -2.67 3.78 19.05
N ARG A 17 -3.86 3.26 18.76
CA ARG A 17 -4.53 3.51 17.48
C ARG A 17 -4.94 4.98 17.31
N GLU A 18 -5.57 5.58 18.33
CA GLU A 18 -6.00 6.99 18.29
C GLU A 18 -4.79 7.91 18.09
N ARG A 19 -3.72 7.69 18.87
CA ARG A 19 -2.48 8.45 18.75
C ARG A 19 -1.83 8.25 17.37
N GLY A 20 -1.83 7.04 16.83
CA GLY A 20 -1.31 6.75 15.49
C GLY A 20 -2.07 7.49 14.40
N ILE A 21 -3.40 7.59 14.51
CA ILE A 21 -4.24 8.37 13.58
C ILE A 21 -3.90 9.86 13.67
N ALA A 22 -3.74 10.41 14.88
CA ALA A 22 -3.38 11.80 15.08
C ALA A 22 -2.01 12.13 14.47
N LEU A 23 -1.00 11.29 14.71
CA LEU A 23 0.34 11.42 14.13
C LEU A 23 0.31 11.30 12.60
N LYS A 24 -0.42 10.31 12.07
CA LYS A 24 -0.63 10.18 10.63
C LYS A 24 -1.18 11.47 10.04
N ASN A 25 -2.25 12.00 10.60
CA ASN A 25 -2.89 13.21 10.08
C ASN A 25 -1.98 14.44 10.13
N ALA A 26 -1.07 14.50 11.12
CA ALA A 26 -0.10 15.60 11.25
C ALA A 26 1.02 15.57 10.19
N VAL A 27 1.31 14.40 9.58
CA VAL A 27 2.44 14.24 8.65
C VAL A 27 2.02 13.72 7.27
N ASP A 28 0.73 13.51 7.01
CA ASP A 28 0.22 12.82 5.83
C ASP A 28 0.65 13.47 4.52
N ASP A 29 0.57 14.80 4.44
CA ASP A 29 0.93 15.56 3.25
C ASP A 29 2.43 15.51 2.94
N ASP A 30 3.26 15.41 3.99
CA ASP A 30 4.72 15.39 3.88
C ASP A 30 5.30 13.99 3.73
N ALA A 31 4.53 12.93 4.02
CA ALA A 31 5.02 11.56 4.01
C ALA A 31 5.59 11.12 2.66
N ILE A 32 5.09 11.68 1.56
CA ILE A 32 5.61 11.38 0.21
C ILE A 32 7.06 11.85 0.04
N PHE A 33 7.49 12.90 0.72
CA PHE A 33 8.89 13.37 0.66
C PHE A 33 9.82 12.37 1.36
N ASP A 34 9.37 11.74 2.46
CA ASP A 34 10.16 10.70 3.14
C ASP A 34 10.25 9.42 2.31
N VAL A 35 9.16 9.04 1.66
CA VAL A 35 9.15 7.92 0.70
C VAL A 35 10.13 8.21 -0.45
N THR A 36 10.10 9.43 -1.01
CA THR A 36 11.03 9.85 -2.07
C THR A 36 12.49 9.78 -1.61
N ALA A 37 12.78 10.27 -0.41
CA ALA A 37 14.13 10.21 0.16
C ALA A 37 14.61 8.76 0.37
N ALA A 38 13.73 7.89 0.88
CA ALA A 38 14.04 6.47 1.06
C ALA A 38 14.30 5.76 -0.28
N ILE A 39 13.47 6.01 -1.30
CA ILE A 39 13.68 5.48 -2.66
C ILE A 39 15.06 5.92 -3.19
N SER A 40 15.38 7.21 -3.07
CA SER A 40 16.66 7.76 -3.52
C SER A 40 17.86 7.13 -2.82
N ALA A 41 17.73 6.85 -1.52
CA ALA A 41 18.80 6.26 -0.71
C ALA A 41 19.13 4.82 -1.13
N VAL A 42 18.16 4.06 -1.65
CA VAL A 42 18.35 2.66 -2.04
C VAL A 42 18.50 2.45 -3.55
N ALA A 43 18.28 3.48 -4.37
CA ALA A 43 18.25 3.38 -5.84
C ALA A 43 19.56 2.83 -6.45
N ALA A 44 20.70 3.07 -5.80
CA ALA A 44 21.99 2.55 -6.26
C ALA A 44 22.12 1.01 -6.14
N ALA A 45 21.25 0.36 -5.34
CA ALA A 45 21.25 -1.09 -5.18
C ALA A 45 20.52 -1.84 -6.31
N GLY A 46 19.73 -1.14 -7.12
CA GLY A 46 18.97 -1.72 -8.23
C GLY A 46 17.53 -1.21 -8.32
N PRO A 47 16.65 -1.93 -9.05
CA PRO A 47 15.25 -1.55 -9.20
C PRO A 47 14.52 -1.47 -7.86
N VAL A 48 13.81 -0.37 -7.61
CA VAL A 48 13.11 -0.11 -6.34
C VAL A 48 11.62 -0.39 -6.47
N THR A 49 11.08 -1.19 -5.57
CA THR A 49 9.64 -1.41 -5.40
C THR A 49 9.20 -0.95 -4.01
N VAL A 50 8.08 -0.26 -3.93
CA VAL A 50 7.49 0.18 -2.66
C VAL A 50 6.42 -0.82 -2.24
N VAL A 51 6.47 -1.30 -0.99
CA VAL A 51 5.43 -2.17 -0.39
C VAL A 51 4.88 -1.46 0.83
N GLY A 52 3.57 -1.30 0.93
CA GLY A 52 2.95 -0.60 2.04
C GLY A 52 1.66 -1.25 2.55
N PHE A 53 1.40 -1.09 3.86
CA PHE A 53 0.26 -1.67 4.57
C PHE A 53 -0.61 -0.56 5.17
N CYS A 54 -1.92 -0.65 5.04
CA CYS A 54 -2.87 0.32 5.55
C CYS A 54 -2.57 1.73 5.00
N TRP A 55 -2.21 2.69 5.85
CA TRP A 55 -1.72 3.99 5.41
C TRP A 55 -0.49 3.87 4.48
N GLY A 56 0.43 2.96 4.78
CA GLY A 56 1.54 2.65 3.89
C GLY A 56 1.08 2.14 2.52
N GLY A 57 -0.04 1.41 2.44
CA GLY A 57 -0.66 1.02 1.16
C GLY A 57 -1.15 2.22 0.35
N SER A 58 -1.73 3.23 1.03
CA SER A 58 -2.08 4.50 0.41
C SER A 58 -0.84 5.26 -0.08
N LEU A 59 0.23 5.27 0.71
CA LEU A 59 1.51 5.88 0.32
C LEU A 59 2.17 5.16 -0.86
N ALA A 60 2.06 3.84 -0.96
CA ALA A 60 2.54 3.07 -2.11
C ALA A 60 1.79 3.49 -3.39
N TRP A 61 0.47 3.69 -3.33
CA TRP A 61 -0.32 4.23 -4.44
C TRP A 61 0.08 5.67 -4.80
N ARG A 62 0.24 6.55 -3.80
CA ARG A 62 0.75 7.91 -4.02
C ARG A 62 2.12 7.88 -4.68
N ALA A 63 3.04 7.03 -4.24
CA ALA A 63 4.35 6.88 -4.86
C ALA A 63 4.24 6.43 -6.32
N ALA A 64 3.41 5.44 -6.61
CA ALA A 64 3.19 4.95 -7.98
C ALA A 64 2.60 6.01 -8.92
N THR A 65 1.76 6.92 -8.40
CA THR A 65 1.06 7.93 -9.22
C THR A 65 1.75 9.30 -9.26
N CYS A 66 2.67 9.59 -8.33
CA CYS A 66 3.35 10.89 -8.23
C CYS A 66 4.83 10.82 -8.58
N LEU A 67 5.45 9.64 -8.49
CA LEU A 67 6.89 9.46 -8.71
C LEU A 67 7.16 8.61 -9.95
N THR A 68 8.32 8.81 -10.56
CA THR A 68 8.79 8.00 -11.69
C THR A 68 10.02 7.18 -11.29
N GLY A 69 10.32 6.12 -12.05
CA GLY A 69 11.52 5.30 -11.81
C GLY A 69 11.34 4.17 -10.80
N LEU A 70 10.13 3.96 -10.30
CA LEU A 70 9.81 2.75 -9.52
C LEU A 70 9.65 1.54 -10.45
N ALA A 71 10.18 0.39 -10.02
CA ALA A 71 9.95 -0.90 -10.67
C ALA A 71 8.52 -1.40 -10.44
N GLY A 72 7.91 -1.04 -9.31
CA GLY A 72 6.55 -1.39 -8.98
C GLY A 72 6.11 -0.85 -7.62
N ALA A 73 4.83 -1.02 -7.32
CA ALA A 73 4.26 -0.69 -6.01
C ALA A 73 3.27 -1.75 -5.56
N VAL A 74 3.27 -2.09 -4.27
CA VAL A 74 2.34 -3.04 -3.67
C VAL A 74 1.58 -2.36 -2.54
N SER A 75 0.25 -2.38 -2.62
CA SER A 75 -0.65 -1.80 -1.64
C SER A 75 -1.46 -2.87 -0.94
N TYR A 76 -1.27 -3.04 0.35
CA TYR A 76 -2.14 -3.85 1.20
C TYR A 76 -3.18 -2.94 1.87
N TYR A 77 -4.46 -3.20 1.59
CA TYR A 77 -5.61 -2.48 2.17
C TYR A 77 -5.39 -0.96 2.29
N GLY A 78 -4.92 -0.34 1.20
CA GLY A 78 -4.72 1.10 1.10
C GLY A 78 -6.04 1.84 0.92
N GLY A 79 -6.44 2.63 1.91
CA GLY A 79 -7.76 3.27 1.94
C GLY A 79 -7.97 4.38 0.90
N GLU A 80 -6.91 4.93 0.34
CA GLU A 80 -7.04 6.02 -0.64
C GLU A 80 -7.24 5.56 -2.09
N LEU A 81 -6.92 4.31 -2.43
CA LEU A 81 -7.00 3.83 -3.80
C LEU A 81 -8.39 4.05 -4.42
N PRO A 82 -9.51 3.67 -3.75
CA PRO A 82 -10.83 3.91 -4.29
C PRO A 82 -11.15 5.38 -4.56
N SER A 83 -10.78 6.28 -3.65
CA SER A 83 -11.05 7.71 -3.79
C SER A 83 -10.17 8.40 -4.85
N LYS A 84 -9.07 7.76 -5.23
CA LYS A 84 -8.10 8.24 -6.22
C LYS A 84 -8.03 7.34 -7.46
N ALA A 85 -9.13 6.66 -7.77
CA ALA A 85 -9.23 5.69 -8.87
C ALA A 85 -8.96 6.29 -10.27
N GLY A 86 -9.11 7.59 -10.44
CA GLY A 86 -8.83 8.29 -11.71
C GLY A 86 -7.36 8.64 -11.96
N LEU A 87 -6.47 8.38 -11.00
CA LEU A 87 -5.04 8.63 -11.20
C LEU A 87 -4.40 7.49 -12.01
N ILE A 88 -3.39 7.84 -12.80
CA ILE A 88 -2.59 6.90 -13.59
C ILE A 88 -1.28 6.64 -12.86
N SER A 89 -0.93 5.37 -12.68
CA SER A 89 0.36 4.97 -12.11
C SER A 89 1.48 5.06 -13.16
N HIS A 90 2.70 5.34 -12.70
CA HIS A 90 3.92 5.37 -13.54
C HIS A 90 4.72 4.07 -13.49
N CYS A 91 4.23 3.07 -12.75
CA CYS A 91 4.81 1.73 -12.65
C CYS A 91 3.70 0.69 -12.45
N PRO A 92 3.97 -0.61 -12.69
CA PRO A 92 3.03 -1.67 -12.33
C PRO A 92 2.63 -1.62 -10.85
N VAL A 93 1.35 -1.89 -10.55
CA VAL A 93 0.81 -1.86 -9.19
C VAL A 93 0.12 -3.18 -8.88
N LEU A 94 0.34 -3.69 -7.65
CA LEU A 94 -0.41 -4.79 -7.07
C LEU A 94 -1.18 -4.29 -5.85
N ALA A 95 -2.49 -4.48 -5.82
CA ALA A 95 -3.36 -4.07 -4.73
C ALA A 95 -4.08 -5.27 -4.10
N HIS A 96 -4.09 -5.33 -2.76
CA HIS A 96 -4.76 -6.34 -1.96
C HIS A 96 -5.84 -5.69 -1.10
N PHE A 97 -7.10 -6.16 -1.22
CA PHE A 97 -8.24 -5.64 -0.47
C PHE A 97 -8.94 -6.76 0.31
N GLY A 98 -9.48 -6.43 1.47
CA GLY A 98 -10.37 -7.30 2.22
C GLY A 98 -11.84 -7.03 1.87
N GLU A 99 -12.62 -8.07 1.58
CA GLU A 99 -14.05 -7.94 1.26
C GLU A 99 -14.87 -7.45 2.47
N ARG A 100 -14.43 -7.80 3.69
CA ARG A 100 -15.08 -7.41 4.95
C ARG A 100 -14.53 -6.11 5.54
N ASP A 101 -13.62 -5.43 4.85
CA ASP A 101 -13.04 -4.16 5.30
C ASP A 101 -14.08 -3.03 5.30
N LYS A 102 -14.57 -2.70 6.50
CA LYS A 102 -15.55 -1.62 6.68
C LYS A 102 -15.00 -0.22 6.41
N GLY A 103 -13.68 -0.07 6.44
CA GLY A 103 -13.00 1.21 6.14
C GLY A 103 -12.79 1.43 4.64
N ILE A 104 -12.88 0.36 3.83
CA ILE A 104 -12.70 0.39 2.37
C ILE A 104 -13.87 -0.37 1.72
N PRO A 105 -15.04 0.26 1.57
CA PRO A 105 -16.24 -0.39 1.03
C PRO A 105 -16.04 -0.97 -0.38
N MET A 106 -16.58 -2.15 -0.62
CA MET A 106 -16.44 -2.90 -1.87
C MET A 106 -16.91 -2.14 -3.11
N ASP A 107 -17.92 -1.28 -2.99
CA ASP A 107 -18.36 -0.45 -4.13
C ASP A 107 -17.22 0.45 -4.63
N GLY A 108 -16.46 1.03 -3.71
CA GLY A 108 -15.28 1.83 -4.04
C GLY A 108 -14.14 0.98 -4.63
N VAL A 109 -13.90 -0.22 -4.08
CA VAL A 109 -12.91 -1.17 -4.61
C VAL A 109 -13.27 -1.60 -6.03
N ASN A 110 -14.53 -1.97 -6.27
CA ASN A 110 -15.01 -2.37 -7.59
C ASN A 110 -14.93 -1.21 -8.61
N ALA A 111 -15.24 0.02 -8.18
CA ALA A 111 -15.07 1.21 -9.01
C ALA A 111 -13.59 1.47 -9.35
N PHE A 112 -12.67 1.29 -8.39
CA PHE A 112 -11.24 1.36 -8.62
C PHE A 112 -10.76 0.32 -9.63
N ILE A 113 -11.11 -0.96 -9.43
CA ILE A 113 -10.75 -2.05 -10.34
C ILE A 113 -11.22 -1.75 -11.76
N LYS A 114 -12.47 -1.29 -11.90
CA LYS A 114 -13.03 -0.92 -13.20
C LYS A 114 -12.29 0.26 -13.84
N ALA A 115 -11.96 1.28 -13.07
CA ALA A 115 -11.26 2.46 -13.56
C ALA A 115 -9.83 2.14 -14.02
N GLN A 116 -9.20 1.12 -13.43
CA GLN A 116 -7.83 0.70 -13.72
C GLN A 116 -7.76 -0.52 -14.66
N ALA A 117 -8.87 -0.99 -15.21
CA ALA A 117 -8.92 -2.24 -16.00
C ALA A 117 -8.02 -2.20 -17.25
N ASP A 118 -7.88 -1.03 -17.87
CA ASP A 118 -7.09 -0.81 -19.09
C ASP A 118 -5.84 0.04 -18.80
N ALA A 119 -5.39 0.10 -17.53
CA ALA A 119 -4.24 0.90 -17.14
C ALA A 119 -2.93 0.35 -17.75
N ASP A 120 -2.08 1.27 -18.21
CA ASP A 120 -0.73 0.98 -18.64
C ASP A 120 0.21 2.04 -18.01
N PRO A 121 1.10 1.65 -17.09
CA PRO A 121 1.36 0.27 -16.58
C PRO A 121 0.18 -0.39 -15.86
N ALA A 122 0.14 -1.75 -15.90
CA ALA A 122 -0.96 -2.53 -15.38
C ALA A 122 -1.16 -2.39 -13.86
N VAL A 123 -2.42 -2.31 -13.44
CA VAL A 123 -2.85 -2.38 -12.04
C VAL A 123 -3.58 -3.71 -11.81
N GLU A 124 -2.97 -4.57 -11.01
CA GLU A 124 -3.51 -5.88 -10.61
C GLU A 124 -4.14 -5.75 -9.22
N ALA A 125 -5.38 -6.18 -9.04
CA ALA A 125 -6.08 -6.12 -7.75
C ALA A 125 -6.66 -7.47 -7.36
N HIS A 126 -6.52 -7.81 -6.07
CA HIS A 126 -7.06 -9.04 -5.47
C HIS A 126 -7.91 -8.72 -4.26
N ILE A 127 -9.03 -9.42 -4.15
CA ILE A 127 -9.98 -9.34 -3.04
C ILE A 127 -9.90 -10.64 -2.26
N TYR A 128 -9.92 -10.54 -0.92
CA TYR A 128 -9.83 -11.65 0.01
C TYR A 128 -11.05 -11.63 0.94
N ASP A 129 -11.60 -12.77 1.30
CA ASP A 129 -12.61 -12.87 2.35
C ASP A 129 -11.95 -12.60 3.72
N ALA A 130 -11.62 -11.33 3.99
CA ALA A 130 -10.85 -10.88 5.14
C ALA A 130 -11.20 -9.45 5.52
N ASP A 131 -10.83 -9.04 6.74
CA ASP A 131 -11.00 -7.69 7.27
C ASP A 131 -9.80 -6.78 6.97
N HIS A 132 -9.93 -5.48 7.34
CA HIS A 132 -8.81 -4.54 7.31
C HIS A 132 -7.65 -5.01 8.18
N GLY A 133 -6.44 -5.03 7.62
CA GLY A 133 -5.25 -5.45 8.36
C GLY A 133 -5.07 -6.96 8.47
N PHE A 134 -5.70 -7.73 7.59
CA PHE A 134 -5.63 -9.21 7.58
C PHE A 134 -4.20 -9.79 7.54
N ASN A 135 -3.23 -9.00 7.12
CA ASN A 135 -1.81 -9.39 7.06
C ASN A 135 -1.03 -9.09 8.36
N CYS A 136 -1.67 -8.54 9.39
CA CYS A 136 -1.01 -8.16 10.65
C CYS A 136 -1.32 -9.18 11.75
N ASP A 137 -0.37 -10.05 12.06
CA ASP A 137 -0.49 -11.13 13.04
C ASP A 137 -0.67 -10.65 14.50
N ALA A 138 -0.31 -9.40 14.77
CA ALA A 138 -0.54 -8.75 16.07
C ALA A 138 -1.98 -8.23 16.26
N ARG A 139 -2.85 -8.35 15.23
CA ARG A 139 -4.25 -7.87 15.27
C ARG A 139 -5.25 -9.01 15.28
N GLY A 140 -6.40 -8.79 15.92
CA GLY A 140 -7.51 -9.75 15.92
C GLY A 140 -8.16 -9.98 14.54
N GLN A 141 -7.89 -9.13 13.56
CA GLN A 141 -8.34 -9.25 12.17
C GLN A 141 -7.37 -10.08 11.29
N TYR A 142 -6.30 -10.61 11.86
CA TYR A 142 -5.37 -11.46 11.13
C TYR A 142 -6.07 -12.67 10.53
N ASP A 143 -5.85 -12.89 9.25
CA ASP A 143 -6.32 -14.06 8.52
C ASP A 143 -5.13 -14.73 7.82
N ALA A 144 -4.69 -15.86 8.36
CA ALA A 144 -3.49 -16.53 7.89
C ALA A 144 -3.61 -16.96 6.42
N ALA A 145 -4.78 -17.43 5.98
CA ALA A 145 -4.97 -17.90 4.61
C ALA A 145 -4.92 -16.73 3.60
N ALA A 146 -5.58 -15.62 3.93
CA ALA A 146 -5.52 -14.41 3.12
C ALA A 146 -4.12 -13.80 3.11
N ALA A 147 -3.45 -13.75 4.26
CA ALA A 147 -2.09 -13.24 4.40
C ALA A 147 -1.08 -14.05 3.57
N ASP A 148 -1.11 -15.38 3.68
CA ASP A 148 -0.22 -16.27 2.93
C ASP A 148 -0.43 -16.14 1.42
N LEU A 149 -1.69 -16.12 0.97
CA LEU A 149 -2.01 -16.00 -0.45
C LEU A 149 -1.60 -14.62 -1.00
N ALA A 150 -1.87 -13.53 -0.26
CA ALA A 150 -1.46 -12.19 -0.63
C ALA A 150 0.07 -12.07 -0.70
N TRP A 151 0.78 -12.69 0.25
CA TRP A 151 2.23 -12.69 0.25
C TRP A 151 2.83 -13.45 -0.94
N GLN A 152 2.30 -14.63 -1.28
CA GLN A 152 2.72 -15.38 -2.47
C GLN A 152 2.54 -14.56 -3.76
N ARG A 153 1.41 -13.86 -3.90
CA ARG A 153 1.14 -12.96 -5.03
C ARG A 153 2.11 -11.79 -5.06
N THR A 154 2.41 -11.22 -3.89
CA THR A 154 3.41 -10.15 -3.75
C THR A 154 4.78 -10.62 -4.20
N LEU A 155 5.26 -11.79 -3.75
CA LEU A 155 6.55 -12.32 -4.17
C LEU A 155 6.61 -12.57 -5.68
N ALA A 156 5.57 -13.14 -6.26
CA ALA A 156 5.48 -13.35 -7.71
C ALA A 156 5.48 -12.00 -8.49
N PHE A 157 4.80 -10.99 -7.97
CA PHE A 157 4.81 -9.64 -8.53
C PHE A 157 6.21 -9.02 -8.49
N LEU A 158 6.88 -9.08 -7.33
CA LEU A 158 8.23 -8.54 -7.14
C LEU A 158 9.24 -9.18 -8.09
N GLU A 159 9.16 -10.50 -8.28
CA GLU A 159 10.00 -11.24 -9.23
C GLU A 159 9.78 -10.75 -10.68
N ARG A 160 8.52 -10.56 -11.07
CA ARG A 160 8.13 -10.10 -12.41
C ARG A 160 8.65 -8.70 -12.71
N VAL A 161 8.44 -7.74 -11.78
CA VAL A 161 8.82 -6.35 -12.00
C VAL A 161 10.34 -6.15 -11.91
N ARG A 162 11.06 -6.96 -11.14
CA ARG A 162 12.51 -6.96 -11.11
C ARG A 162 13.12 -7.28 -12.49
N GLY A 163 12.53 -8.24 -13.21
CA GLY A 163 13.03 -8.68 -14.52
C GLY A 163 12.84 -7.66 -15.65
N THR A 164 11.99 -6.65 -15.49
CA THR A 164 11.74 -5.64 -16.53
C THR A 164 12.80 -4.54 -16.58
N PHE A 165 13.74 -4.50 -15.62
CA PHE A 165 14.83 -3.51 -15.52
C PHE A 165 16.21 -4.11 -15.80
N SER A 166 16.29 -5.29 -16.43
CA SER A 166 17.55 -5.99 -16.79
C SER A 166 18.06 -5.54 -18.14
#